data_f98b354efcc8e0482d43f27326f4a90e
#
_entry.id   f98b354efcc8e0482d43f27326f4a90e
#
_cell.length_a   1.000
_cell.length_b   1.000
_cell.length_c   1.000
_cell.angle_alpha   90.00
_cell.angle_beta   90.00
_cell.angle_gamma   90.00
#
_symmetry.space_group_name_H-M   'P 1'
#
loop_
_entity.id
_entity.type
_entity.pdbx_description
1 polymer ?
#
loop_
_entity_poly.entity_id
_entity_poly.type
_entity_poly.pdbx_seq_one_letter_code
_entity_poly.pdbx_strand_id
1 'polypeptide(L)'
;MVLQYTEAIATIASINFDNLVNFYTKLLGEKPANFIPNVYAEFHLTGLRLGIFQPKKAHEFEFETSAKSRISLCLEVSKLENAIAHLTSLGYAPPGEISIASHGREIYAYDPDGNRLILHQAIIRSH
;
A
#
# COMPACT_ATOMS: atom_id res chain seq x y z
N MET A 1 -29.13 -13.03 -9.01
CA MET A 1 -27.94 -13.88 -8.77
C MET A 1 -26.86 -13.05 -8.13
N VAL A 2 -26.23 -13.59 -7.08
CA VAL A 2 -25.08 -12.94 -6.44
C VAL A 2 -23.80 -13.66 -6.82
N LEU A 3 -22.70 -12.91 -6.84
CA LEU A 3 -21.38 -13.49 -7.09
C LEU A 3 -20.97 -14.33 -5.88
N GLN A 4 -20.54 -15.57 -6.14
CA GLN A 4 -19.97 -16.41 -5.08
C GLN A 4 -18.46 -16.39 -5.22
N TYR A 5 -17.75 -16.13 -4.12
CA TYR A 5 -16.30 -16.06 -4.12
C TYR A 5 -15.75 -16.66 -2.80
N THR A 6 -14.50 -17.09 -2.83
CA THR A 6 -13.86 -17.70 -1.68
C THR A 6 -12.91 -16.76 -0.96
N GLU A 7 -12.31 -15.82 -1.69
CA GLU A 7 -11.47 -14.79 -1.07
C GLU A 7 -11.32 -13.60 -1.99
N ALA A 8 -10.87 -12.49 -1.43
CA ALA A 8 -10.65 -11.26 -2.17
C ALA A 8 -9.24 -10.76 -1.89
N ILE A 9 -8.57 -10.28 -2.92
CA ILE A 9 -7.18 -9.81 -2.85
C ILE A 9 -7.10 -8.47 -3.58
N ALA A 10 -6.51 -7.47 -2.93
CA ALA A 10 -6.19 -6.22 -3.62
C ALA A 10 -4.87 -6.41 -4.37
N THR A 11 -4.82 -6.04 -5.64
CA THR A 11 -3.60 -6.22 -6.44
C THR A 11 -3.11 -4.91 -7.02
N ILE A 12 -1.79 -4.80 -7.10
CA ILE A 12 -1.09 -3.66 -7.72
C ILE A 12 -0.24 -4.21 -8.86
N ALA A 13 -0.40 -3.65 -10.05
CA ALA A 13 0.45 -3.98 -11.19
C ALA A 13 1.70 -3.10 -11.15
N SER A 14 2.85 -3.67 -11.44
CA SER A 14 4.11 -2.91 -11.49
C SER A 14 5.05 -3.46 -12.55
N ILE A 15 5.56 -2.58 -13.40
CA ILE A 15 6.64 -2.92 -14.33
C ILE A 15 8.00 -2.87 -13.62
N ASN A 16 8.05 -2.24 -12.44
CA ASN A 16 9.23 -2.23 -11.57
C ASN A 16 8.98 -3.16 -10.38
N PHE A 17 8.65 -4.40 -10.69
CA PHE A 17 8.17 -5.39 -9.74
C PHE A 17 9.10 -5.55 -8.52
N ASP A 18 10.40 -5.77 -8.75
CA ASP A 18 11.33 -6.00 -7.64
C ASP A 18 11.43 -4.79 -6.71
N ASN A 19 11.44 -3.59 -7.27
CA ASN A 19 11.52 -2.36 -6.48
C ASN A 19 10.28 -2.20 -5.60
N LEU A 20 9.11 -2.47 -6.16
CA LEU A 20 7.86 -2.35 -5.41
C LEU A 20 7.76 -3.42 -4.32
N VAL A 21 8.14 -4.67 -4.63
CA VAL A 21 8.15 -5.75 -3.64
C VAL A 21 9.12 -5.42 -2.49
N ASN A 22 10.31 -4.91 -2.81
CA ASN A 22 11.27 -4.50 -1.80
C ASN A 22 10.73 -3.39 -0.90
N PHE A 23 10.05 -2.42 -1.48
CA PHE A 23 9.45 -1.34 -0.71
C PHE A 23 8.46 -1.89 0.32
N TYR A 24 7.52 -2.73 -0.11
CA TYR A 24 6.51 -3.27 0.81
C TYR A 24 7.10 -4.25 1.82
N THR A 25 8.13 -5.00 1.44
CA THR A 25 8.85 -5.85 2.38
C THR A 25 9.44 -5.02 3.53
N LYS A 26 10.06 -3.89 3.20
CA LYS A 26 10.65 -2.99 4.20
C LYS A 26 9.60 -2.21 4.98
N LEU A 27 8.56 -1.75 4.29
CA LEU A 27 7.48 -1.02 4.95
C LEU A 27 6.76 -1.87 5.98
N LEU A 28 6.42 -3.10 5.61
CA LEU A 28 5.65 -4.00 6.45
C LEU A 28 6.52 -4.82 7.41
N GLY A 29 7.82 -4.86 7.17
CA GLY A 29 8.75 -5.62 8.00
C GLY A 29 8.64 -7.13 7.83
N GLU A 30 8.04 -7.60 6.74
CA GLU A 30 7.83 -9.01 6.46
C GLU A 30 8.07 -9.33 5.00
N LYS A 31 8.61 -10.52 4.75
CA LYS A 31 8.75 -11.02 3.38
C LYS A 31 7.38 -11.43 2.84
N PRO A 32 7.20 -11.44 1.50
CA PRO A 32 5.95 -11.94 0.93
C PRO A 32 5.67 -13.37 1.40
N ALA A 33 4.41 -13.65 1.70
CA ALA A 33 3.97 -14.99 2.08
C ALA A 33 4.05 -15.95 0.89
N ASN A 34 3.80 -15.43 -0.32
CA ASN A 34 3.94 -16.16 -1.58
C ASN A 34 4.76 -15.30 -2.53
N PHE A 35 5.68 -15.92 -3.26
CA PHE A 35 6.56 -15.18 -4.15
C PHE A 35 6.97 -16.02 -5.33
N ILE A 36 6.74 -15.48 -6.53
CA ILE A 36 7.21 -16.05 -7.79
C ILE A 36 8.02 -14.96 -8.48
N PRO A 37 9.36 -15.12 -8.61
CA PRO A 37 10.22 -14.08 -9.18
C PRO A 37 9.70 -13.56 -10.52
N ASN A 38 9.65 -12.24 -10.66
CA ASN A 38 9.21 -11.51 -11.85
C ASN A 38 7.75 -11.75 -12.24
N VAL A 39 6.94 -12.36 -11.38
CA VAL A 39 5.55 -12.69 -11.68
C VAL A 39 4.60 -12.14 -10.62
N TYR A 40 4.77 -12.56 -9.36
CA TYR A 40 3.79 -12.29 -8.33
C TYR A 40 4.38 -12.34 -6.93
N ALA A 41 3.95 -11.42 -6.08
CA ALA A 41 4.24 -11.43 -4.65
C ALA A 41 2.96 -11.14 -3.88
N GLU A 42 2.73 -11.85 -2.80
CA GLU A 42 1.54 -11.65 -1.98
C GLU A 42 1.93 -11.44 -0.53
N PHE A 43 1.45 -10.34 0.04
CA PHE A 43 1.63 -10.00 1.45
C PHE A 43 0.33 -10.25 2.19
N HIS A 44 0.41 -10.90 3.33
CA HIS A 44 -0.75 -11.14 4.19
C HIS A 44 -0.75 -10.09 5.30
N LEU A 45 -1.54 -9.04 5.10
CA LEU A 45 -1.73 -8.01 6.12
C LEU A 45 -2.88 -8.42 7.04
N THR A 46 -2.95 -7.78 8.20
CA THR A 46 -4.11 -7.98 9.08
C THR A 46 -5.35 -7.43 8.37
N GLY A 47 -6.26 -8.33 8.02
CA GLY A 47 -7.52 -7.95 7.38
C GLY A 47 -7.48 -7.77 5.87
N LEU A 48 -6.32 -7.96 5.22
CA LEU A 48 -6.20 -7.78 3.79
C LEU A 48 -5.04 -8.59 3.22
N ARG A 49 -5.23 -9.14 2.03
CA ARG A 49 -4.12 -9.69 1.23
C ARG A 49 -3.80 -8.69 0.14
N LEU A 50 -2.53 -8.38 -0.01
CA LEU A 50 -2.03 -7.45 -1.02
C LEU A 50 -1.16 -8.22 -2.00
N GLY A 51 -1.58 -8.28 -3.26
CA GLY A 51 -0.82 -8.90 -4.33
C GLY A 51 -0.12 -7.85 -5.17
N ILE A 52 1.10 -8.12 -5.56
CA ILE A 52 1.85 -7.30 -6.51
C ILE A 52 2.19 -8.20 -7.69
N PHE A 53 1.86 -7.77 -8.90
CA PHE A 53 2.15 -8.60 -10.07
C PHE A 53 2.78 -7.78 -11.19
N GLN A 54 3.62 -8.45 -11.96
CA GLN A 54 4.19 -7.85 -13.15
C GLN A 54 3.26 -8.15 -14.33
N PRO A 55 2.63 -7.13 -14.94
CA PRO A 55 1.74 -7.38 -16.06
C PRO A 55 2.49 -7.91 -17.27
N LYS A 56 1.85 -8.75 -18.05
CA LYS A 56 2.41 -9.19 -19.33
C LYS A 56 2.55 -7.98 -20.25
N LYS A 57 3.56 -7.97 -21.10
CA LYS A 57 3.82 -6.83 -22.00
C LYS A 57 2.59 -6.39 -22.78
N ALA A 58 1.79 -7.34 -23.24
CA ALA A 58 0.58 -7.04 -24.00
C ALA A 58 -0.48 -6.30 -23.19
N HIS A 59 -0.40 -6.32 -21.84
CA HIS A 59 -1.38 -5.70 -20.95
C HIS A 59 -0.83 -4.50 -20.17
N GLU A 60 0.42 -4.12 -20.41
CA GLU A 60 1.04 -3.02 -19.63
C GLU A 60 0.27 -1.71 -19.77
N PHE A 61 -0.29 -1.45 -20.94
CA PHE A 61 -1.01 -0.19 -21.18
C PHE A 61 -2.23 -0.01 -20.28
N GLU A 62 -2.83 -1.09 -19.79
CA GLU A 62 -3.97 -1.00 -18.88
C GLU A 62 -3.60 -0.39 -17.53
N PHE A 63 -2.32 -0.42 -17.18
CA PHE A 63 -1.84 0.00 -15.86
C PHE A 63 -0.90 1.22 -15.91
N GLU A 64 -0.83 1.90 -17.05
CA GLU A 64 0.13 2.99 -17.25
C GLU A 64 -0.15 4.26 -16.45
N THR A 65 -1.40 4.52 -16.14
CA THR A 65 -1.79 5.78 -15.48
C THR A 65 -2.33 5.53 -14.09
N SER A 66 -1.43 5.45 -13.11
CA SER A 66 -1.81 5.38 -11.70
C SER A 66 -1.88 6.75 -11.04
N ALA A 67 -1.36 7.80 -11.69
CA ALA A 67 -1.17 9.13 -11.09
C ALA A 67 -2.43 9.77 -10.51
N LYS A 68 -3.62 9.29 -10.89
CA LYS A 68 -4.89 9.82 -10.37
C LYS A 68 -5.82 8.69 -9.92
N SER A 69 -5.26 7.60 -9.42
CA SER A 69 -6.08 6.52 -8.92
C SER A 69 -6.94 6.98 -7.74
N ARG A 70 -8.17 6.51 -7.70
CA ARG A 70 -9.08 6.77 -6.59
C ARG A 70 -8.95 5.74 -5.49
N ILE A 71 -8.23 4.65 -5.75
CA ILE A 71 -8.03 3.58 -4.78
C ILE A 71 -6.76 3.88 -3.98
N SER A 72 -6.84 3.72 -2.68
CA SER A 72 -5.72 3.91 -1.77
C SER A 72 -5.61 2.72 -0.84
N LEU A 73 -4.40 2.45 -0.36
CA LEU A 73 -4.21 1.51 0.74
C LEU A 73 -4.20 2.32 2.02
N CYS A 74 -5.22 2.14 2.84
CA CYS A 74 -5.32 2.84 4.11
C CYS A 74 -4.82 1.92 5.22
N LEU A 75 -3.82 2.40 5.96
CA LEU A 75 -3.23 1.65 7.06
C LEU A 75 -3.48 2.40 8.37
N GLU A 76 -4.14 1.73 9.33
CA GLU A 76 -4.32 2.28 10.65
C GLU A 76 -3.05 2.06 11.43
N VAL A 77 -2.45 3.14 11.95
CA VAL A 77 -1.19 3.08 12.69
C VAL A 77 -1.40 3.61 14.10
N SER A 78 -0.61 3.11 15.05
CA SER A 78 -0.72 3.54 16.45
C SER A 78 -0.11 4.92 16.68
N LYS A 79 0.97 5.26 15.96
CA LYS A 79 1.65 6.56 16.05
C LYS A 79 2.03 7.04 14.66
N LEU A 80 1.35 8.08 14.21
CA LEU A 80 1.54 8.62 12.86
C LEU A 80 2.98 9.11 12.66
N GLU A 81 3.56 9.74 13.65
CA GLU A 81 4.93 10.25 13.58
C GLU A 81 5.95 9.13 13.33
N ASN A 82 5.74 7.97 13.95
CA ASN A 82 6.63 6.82 13.74
C ASN A 82 6.50 6.28 12.32
N ALA A 83 5.29 6.23 11.80
CA ALA A 83 5.06 5.78 10.43
C ALA A 83 5.71 6.74 9.42
N ILE A 84 5.60 8.04 9.66
CA ILE A 84 6.24 9.07 8.82
C ILE A 84 7.77 8.90 8.86
N ALA A 85 8.32 8.72 10.06
CA ALA A 85 9.77 8.54 10.22
C ALA A 85 10.26 7.29 9.50
N HIS A 86 9.49 6.20 9.56
CA HIS A 86 9.83 4.97 8.88
C HIS A 86 9.86 5.15 7.36
N LEU A 87 8.81 5.75 6.80
CA LEU A 87 8.76 6.05 5.37
C LEU A 87 9.90 6.97 4.93
N THR A 88 10.20 7.97 5.75
CA THR A 88 11.31 8.89 5.48
C THR A 88 12.63 8.13 5.43
N SER A 89 12.84 7.19 6.35
CA SER A 89 14.06 6.36 6.37
C SER A 89 14.19 5.47 5.15
N LEU A 90 13.07 5.09 4.54
CA LEU A 90 13.07 4.29 3.31
C LEU A 90 13.27 5.13 2.06
N GLY A 91 13.30 6.46 2.17
CA GLY A 91 13.44 7.37 1.04
C GLY A 91 12.13 7.84 0.44
N TYR A 92 11.02 7.63 1.13
CA TYR A 92 9.67 7.95 0.63
C TYR A 92 8.91 8.80 1.62
N ALA A 93 9.53 9.87 2.09
CA ALA A 93 8.90 10.83 3.00
C ALA A 93 7.57 11.33 2.41
N PRO A 94 6.49 11.35 3.21
CA PRO A 94 5.23 11.91 2.74
C PRO A 94 5.42 13.37 2.30
N PRO A 95 4.95 13.76 1.11
CA PRO A 95 5.19 15.10 0.59
C PRO A 95 4.32 16.18 1.22
N GLY A 96 3.17 15.81 1.79
CA GLY A 96 2.22 16.76 2.35
C GLY A 96 2.30 16.83 3.87
N GLU A 97 1.29 17.45 4.46
CA GLU A 97 1.20 17.65 5.89
C GLU A 97 0.11 16.79 6.52
N ILE A 98 0.22 16.60 7.83
CA ILE A 98 -0.80 15.88 8.59
C ILE A 98 -2.10 16.68 8.56
N SER A 99 -3.18 15.99 8.22
CA SER A 99 -4.53 16.53 8.22
C SER A 99 -5.24 16.06 9.48
N ILE A 100 -5.93 16.96 10.15
CA ILE A 100 -6.66 16.66 11.39
C ILE A 100 -8.16 16.67 11.09
N ALA A 101 -8.82 15.57 11.46
CA ALA A 101 -10.25 15.43 11.32
C ALA A 101 -10.87 14.96 12.62
N SER A 102 -12.21 14.93 12.67
CA SER A 102 -12.93 14.51 13.88
C SER A 102 -12.63 13.07 14.28
N HIS A 103 -12.31 12.22 13.32
CA HIS A 103 -12.04 10.78 13.55
C HIS A 103 -10.57 10.47 13.79
N GLY A 104 -9.66 11.44 13.61
CA GLY A 104 -8.24 11.21 13.81
C GLY A 104 -7.37 12.11 12.99
N ARG A 105 -6.13 11.68 12.81
CA ARG A 105 -5.12 12.38 12.00
C ARG A 105 -4.69 11.47 10.87
N GLU A 106 -4.38 12.05 9.73
CA GLU A 106 -3.91 11.27 8.60
C GLU A 106 -2.93 12.03 7.74
N ILE A 107 -2.16 11.28 6.95
CA ILE A 107 -1.25 11.85 5.97
C ILE A 107 -1.23 10.94 4.76
N TYR A 108 -1.08 11.53 3.58
CA TYR A 108 -0.94 10.77 2.34
C TYR A 108 0.54 10.53 2.08
N ALA A 109 0.85 9.29 1.71
CA ALA A 109 2.18 8.88 1.32
C ALA A 109 2.08 8.13 -0.01
N TYR A 110 3.21 7.84 -0.61
CA TYR A 110 3.21 7.21 -1.93
C TYR A 110 4.29 6.15 -1.98
N ASP A 111 3.99 5.03 -2.62
CA ASP A 111 4.98 4.00 -2.85
C ASP A 111 5.86 4.39 -4.07
N PRO A 112 6.89 3.60 -4.40
CA PRO A 112 7.78 3.93 -5.52
C PRO A 112 7.09 4.10 -6.87
N ASP A 113 5.95 3.48 -7.08
CA ASP A 113 5.18 3.59 -8.31
C ASP A 113 4.15 4.73 -8.26
N GLY A 114 4.06 5.45 -7.14
CA GLY A 114 3.11 6.54 -6.98
C GLY A 114 1.73 6.11 -6.49
N ASN A 115 1.57 4.87 -6.05
CA ASN A 115 0.31 4.45 -5.46
C ASN A 115 0.12 5.11 -4.10
N ARG A 116 -1.09 5.61 -3.82
CA ARG A 116 -1.37 6.34 -2.59
C ARG A 116 -1.56 5.41 -1.40
N LEU A 117 -0.87 5.76 -0.33
CA LEU A 117 -1.09 5.20 1.00
C LEU A 117 -1.74 6.27 1.85
N ILE A 118 -2.76 5.90 2.62
CA ILE A 118 -3.31 6.80 3.64
C ILE A 118 -2.92 6.21 4.98
N LEU A 119 -2.08 6.94 5.71
CA LEU A 119 -1.70 6.55 7.06
C LEU A 119 -2.62 7.29 8.02
N HIS A 120 -3.36 6.53 8.81
CA HIS A 120 -4.38 7.07 9.69
C HIS A 120 -4.12 6.66 11.14
N GLN A 121 -4.26 7.62 12.05
CA GLN A 121 -4.19 7.36 13.48
C GLN A 121 -5.50 7.80 14.10
N ALA A 122 -6.26 6.85 14.61
CA ALA A 122 -7.54 7.13 15.23
C ALA A 122 -7.38 7.93 16.52
N ILE A 123 -8.37 8.74 16.84
CA ILE A 123 -8.43 9.42 18.13
C ILE A 123 -8.77 8.38 19.19
N ILE A 124 -7.91 8.30 20.22
CA ILE A 124 -8.19 7.47 21.38
C ILE A 124 -9.00 8.33 22.34
N ARG A 125 -10.23 7.92 22.61
CA ARG A 125 -11.07 8.59 23.59
C ARG A 125 -10.95 7.87 24.92
N SER A 126 -10.49 8.58 25.94
CA SER A 126 -10.51 8.08 27.30
C SER A 126 -11.89 8.34 27.91
N HIS A 127 -12.36 7.40 28.69
CA HIS A 127 -13.65 7.50 29.38
C HIS A 127 -13.45 7.80 30.86
#